data_4b354d7c01d9b519d54d018d99e8e99f
#
_entry.id   4b354d7c01d9b519d54d018d99e8e99f
#
_cell.length_a   1.000
_cell.length_b   1.000
_cell.length_c   1.000
_cell.angle_alpha   90.00
_cell.angle_beta   90.00
_cell.angle_gamma   90.00
#
_symmetry.space_group_name_H-M   'P 1'
#
loop_
_entity.id
_entity.type
_entity.pdbx_description
1 polymer ?
#
loop_
_entity_poly.entity_id
_entity_poly.type
_entity_poly.pdbx_seq_one_letter_code
_entity_poly.pdbx_strand_id
1 'polypeptide(L)'
;MSHRRTCLLMLGLLTAAPLAQALSPAKPPRVPEQVSNVAWAGDMAHFASVDQANPPPRGGIEFIGSSSIRFWESLATDFPGQPVFNRGFGGSEVRDSTWYAGQIVVPYAPCKVFFYAGDNDLNSGRSATQVRDDVVAFVQRVHRDLPTTRVEYLSIKPSPSRAHLLPAINEANSLIKAALAKLPNTGFTDIYTPMLGADGQPDAKLFREDMLHMTPAGYAIWTRALAPKVNCN
;
A
#
# COMPACT_ATOMS: atom_id res chain seq x y z
N MET A 1 -90.61 -24.16 -21.05
CA MET A 1 -89.96 -23.41 -19.94
C MET A 1 -88.51 -24.01 -19.79
N SER A 2 -87.55 -23.32 -20.32
CA SER A 2 -86.19 -23.79 -20.45
C SER A 2 -85.28 -23.04 -19.46
N HIS A 3 -84.69 -23.75 -18.50
CA HIS A 3 -83.76 -23.17 -17.53
C HIS A 3 -82.29 -23.36 -18.08
N ARG A 4 -81.67 -22.29 -18.52
CA ARG A 4 -80.25 -22.20 -18.82
C ARG A 4 -79.48 -22.06 -17.54
N ARG A 5 -78.62 -23.05 -17.25
CA ARG A 5 -77.59 -22.97 -16.18
C ARG A 5 -76.32 -22.36 -16.79
N THR A 6 -75.98 -21.18 -16.27
CA THR A 6 -74.71 -20.52 -16.60
C THR A 6 -73.61 -21.08 -15.72
N CYS A 7 -72.60 -21.68 -16.35
CA CYS A 7 -71.40 -22.19 -15.64
C CYS A 7 -70.34 -21.07 -15.61
N LEU A 8 -70.01 -20.58 -14.41
CA LEU A 8 -68.95 -19.59 -14.19
C LEU A 8 -67.61 -20.31 -14.04
N LEU A 9 -66.74 -20.17 -15.00
CA LEU A 9 -65.35 -20.64 -14.91
C LEU A 9 -64.52 -19.57 -14.14
N MET A 10 -64.06 -19.93 -12.92
CA MET A 10 -63.07 -19.17 -12.21
C MET A 10 -61.68 -19.51 -12.72
N LEU A 11 -61.02 -18.53 -13.37
CA LEU A 11 -59.61 -18.63 -13.78
C LEU A 11 -58.75 -18.22 -12.57
N GLY A 12 -58.10 -19.20 -11.93
CA GLY A 12 -57.12 -18.94 -10.88
C GLY A 12 -55.79 -18.46 -11.48
N LEU A 13 -55.41 -17.20 -11.23
CA LEU A 13 -54.09 -16.70 -11.52
C LEU A 13 -53.11 -17.28 -10.49
N LEU A 14 -52.26 -18.21 -10.91
CA LEU A 14 -51.04 -18.60 -10.15
C LEU A 14 -49.97 -17.53 -10.35
N THR A 15 -49.74 -16.72 -9.34
CA THR A 15 -48.60 -15.82 -9.27
C THR A 15 -47.36 -16.62 -8.85
N ALA A 16 -46.46 -16.90 -9.79
CA ALA A 16 -45.17 -17.44 -9.49
C ALA A 16 -44.27 -16.37 -8.85
N ALA A 17 -43.98 -16.51 -7.55
CA ALA A 17 -42.99 -15.69 -6.88
C ALA A 17 -41.60 -16.00 -7.43
N PRO A 18 -40.74 -14.99 -7.75
CA PRO A 18 -39.36 -15.26 -8.18
C PRO A 18 -38.58 -15.85 -7.01
N LEU A 19 -38.01 -17.04 -7.19
CA LEU A 19 -36.99 -17.58 -6.29
C LEU A 19 -35.79 -16.61 -6.31
N ALA A 20 -35.59 -15.87 -5.22
CA ALA A 20 -34.36 -15.17 -4.99
C ALA A 20 -33.23 -16.20 -4.84
N GLN A 21 -32.41 -16.36 -5.89
CA GLN A 21 -31.19 -17.14 -5.80
C GLN A 21 -30.28 -16.45 -4.77
N ALA A 22 -30.10 -17.08 -3.61
CA ALA A 22 -29.10 -16.68 -2.65
C ALA A 22 -27.73 -16.79 -3.33
N LEU A 23 -27.09 -15.64 -3.56
CA LEU A 23 -25.71 -15.58 -4.04
C LEU A 23 -24.85 -16.34 -3.01
N SER A 24 -24.24 -17.44 -3.43
CA SER A 24 -23.26 -18.14 -2.61
C SER A 24 -22.17 -17.15 -2.20
N PRO A 25 -21.71 -17.15 -0.93
CA PRO A 25 -20.66 -16.24 -0.50
C PRO A 25 -19.43 -16.46 -1.38
N ALA A 26 -18.90 -15.38 -1.96
CA ALA A 26 -17.73 -15.44 -2.80
C ALA A 26 -16.57 -16.11 -2.03
N LYS A 27 -15.96 -17.11 -2.64
CA LYS A 27 -14.81 -17.79 -2.03
C LYS A 27 -13.72 -16.74 -1.77
N PRO A 28 -13.12 -16.70 -0.56
CA PRO A 28 -12.07 -15.73 -0.27
C PRO A 28 -10.94 -15.84 -1.29
N PRO A 29 -10.32 -14.72 -1.69
CA PRO A 29 -9.24 -14.74 -2.65
C PRO A 29 -8.10 -15.62 -2.14
N ARG A 30 -7.51 -16.43 -3.03
CA ARG A 30 -6.36 -17.26 -2.68
C ARG A 30 -5.13 -16.37 -2.50
N VAL A 31 -4.37 -16.58 -1.39
CA VAL A 31 -3.08 -15.91 -1.18
C VAL A 31 -2.14 -16.27 -2.32
N PRO A 32 -1.53 -15.29 -3.01
CA PRO A 32 -0.50 -15.57 -4.00
C PRO A 32 0.65 -16.39 -3.41
N GLU A 33 1.26 -17.27 -4.17
CA GLU A 33 2.32 -18.17 -3.69
C GLU A 33 3.51 -17.42 -3.06
N GLN A 34 3.81 -16.22 -3.56
CA GLN A 34 4.88 -15.36 -3.09
C GLN A 34 4.50 -14.45 -1.92
N VAL A 35 3.26 -14.49 -1.42
CA VAL A 35 2.80 -13.70 -0.27
C VAL A 35 2.48 -14.66 0.86
N SER A 36 3.12 -14.46 2.02
CA SER A 36 2.89 -15.30 3.21
C SER A 36 1.99 -14.59 4.21
N ASN A 37 0.76 -15.09 4.37
CA ASN A 37 -0.13 -14.65 5.45
C ASN A 37 0.45 -14.92 6.85
N VAL A 38 1.29 -15.93 7.00
CA VAL A 38 1.87 -16.32 8.29
C VAL A 38 2.95 -15.34 8.71
N ALA A 39 3.79 -14.89 7.76
CA ALA A 39 4.92 -14.01 8.07
C ALA A 39 4.48 -12.69 8.75
N TRP A 40 3.36 -12.12 8.33
CA TRP A 40 2.88 -10.82 8.83
C TRP A 40 1.53 -10.88 9.55
N ALA A 41 1.05 -12.07 9.92
CA ALA A 41 -0.18 -12.21 10.69
C ALA A 41 -0.12 -11.45 12.02
N GLY A 42 1.05 -11.44 12.67
CA GLY A 42 1.30 -10.67 13.89
C GLY A 42 1.22 -9.16 13.68
N ASP A 43 1.81 -8.64 12.59
CA ASP A 43 1.74 -7.21 12.26
C ASP A 43 0.29 -6.79 11.97
N MET A 44 -0.46 -7.60 11.23
CA MET A 44 -1.88 -7.33 10.92
C MET A 44 -2.75 -7.37 12.19
N ALA A 45 -2.53 -8.32 13.08
CA ALA A 45 -3.21 -8.38 14.37
C ALA A 45 -2.86 -7.19 15.26
N HIS A 46 -1.60 -6.75 15.25
CA HIS A 46 -1.16 -5.55 15.95
C HIS A 46 -1.89 -4.30 15.44
N PHE A 47 -1.93 -4.08 14.11
CA PHE A 47 -2.66 -2.95 13.55
C PHE A 47 -4.14 -2.97 13.95
N ALA A 48 -4.81 -4.12 13.86
CA ALA A 48 -6.20 -4.25 14.28
C ALA A 48 -6.41 -3.93 15.77
N SER A 49 -5.49 -4.37 16.64
CA SER A 49 -5.55 -4.09 18.08
C SER A 49 -5.36 -2.61 18.40
N VAL A 50 -4.36 -1.97 17.76
CA VAL A 50 -4.12 -0.53 17.94
C VAL A 50 -5.31 0.28 17.46
N ASP A 51 -5.93 -0.10 16.34
CA ASP A 51 -7.07 0.60 15.76
C ASP A 51 -8.34 0.49 16.61
N GLN A 52 -8.50 -0.61 17.34
CA GLN A 52 -9.60 -0.73 18.31
C GLN A 52 -9.46 0.27 19.46
N ALA A 53 -8.22 0.54 19.90
CA ALA A 53 -7.95 1.46 21.00
C ALA A 53 -7.88 2.92 20.53
N ASN A 54 -7.30 3.18 19.37
CA ASN A 54 -7.07 4.50 18.82
C ASN A 54 -7.06 4.45 17.29
N PRO A 55 -8.23 4.46 16.64
CA PRO A 55 -8.32 4.35 15.19
C PRO A 55 -7.66 5.55 14.50
N PRO A 56 -6.92 5.32 13.40
CA PRO A 56 -6.40 6.41 12.59
C PRO A 56 -7.52 7.30 12.04
N PRO A 57 -7.25 8.60 11.85
CA PRO A 57 -8.24 9.51 11.29
C PRO A 57 -8.59 9.08 9.85
N ARG A 58 -9.87 8.92 9.54
CA ARG A 58 -10.31 8.74 8.15
C ARG A 58 -9.91 9.97 7.32
N GLY A 59 -9.42 9.73 6.11
CA GLY A 59 -8.90 10.80 5.28
C GLY A 59 -7.53 11.33 5.73
N GLY A 60 -6.86 10.67 6.67
CA GLY A 60 -5.50 11.00 7.08
C GLY A 60 -4.44 10.72 6.03
N ILE A 61 -3.19 10.83 6.43
CA ILE A 61 -2.00 10.61 5.58
C ILE A 61 -1.33 9.33 6.04
N GLU A 62 -1.35 8.32 5.21
CA GLU A 62 -0.82 7.00 5.51
C GLU A 62 0.61 6.83 5.02
N PHE A 63 1.47 6.28 5.87
CA PHE A 63 2.79 5.79 5.51
C PHE A 63 2.77 4.26 5.58
N ILE A 64 2.87 3.61 4.43
CA ILE A 64 2.83 2.14 4.29
C ILE A 64 4.09 1.62 3.62
N GLY A 65 4.49 0.41 3.94
CA GLY A 65 5.60 -0.30 3.30
C GLY A 65 6.39 -1.18 4.24
N SER A 66 7.68 -1.31 3.96
CA SER A 66 8.56 -2.26 4.65
C SER A 66 9.13 -1.71 5.98
N SER A 67 10.22 -2.34 6.45
CA SER A 67 10.87 -2.00 7.73
C SER A 67 11.30 -0.53 7.85
N SER A 68 11.63 0.13 6.75
CA SER A 68 11.99 1.56 6.79
C SER A 68 10.81 2.45 7.19
N ILE A 69 9.57 2.06 6.88
CA ILE A 69 8.39 2.73 7.43
C ILE A 69 8.13 2.26 8.85
N ARG A 70 8.15 0.94 9.11
CA ARG A 70 7.92 0.38 10.45
C ARG A 70 8.79 1.03 11.53
N PHE A 71 10.08 1.26 11.25
CA PHE A 71 11.03 1.83 12.20
C PHE A 71 11.08 3.36 12.23
N TRP A 72 10.17 4.04 11.52
CA TRP A 72 10.05 5.49 11.62
C TRP A 72 9.23 5.89 12.85
N GLU A 73 9.84 5.72 14.01
CA GLU A 73 9.20 5.95 15.31
C GLU A 73 8.82 7.42 15.53
N SER A 74 9.62 8.35 14.96
CA SER A 74 9.40 9.80 15.06
C SER A 74 8.39 10.35 14.04
N LEU A 75 7.73 9.51 13.22
CA LEU A 75 6.88 9.95 12.10
C LEU A 75 5.89 11.06 12.49
N ALA A 76 5.17 10.91 13.60
CA ALA A 76 4.18 11.89 14.03
C ALA A 76 4.81 13.21 14.52
N THR A 77 6.00 13.14 15.10
CA THR A 77 6.74 14.32 15.57
C THR A 77 7.51 15.00 14.44
N ASP A 78 7.86 14.27 13.39
CA ASP A 78 8.52 14.82 12.21
C ASP A 78 7.56 15.61 11.30
N PHE A 79 6.24 15.36 11.43
CA PHE A 79 5.19 16.09 10.70
C PHE A 79 4.12 16.64 11.65
N PRO A 80 4.48 17.63 12.49
CA PRO A 80 3.58 18.13 13.51
C PRO A 80 2.32 18.76 12.91
N GLY A 81 1.17 18.46 13.49
CA GLY A 81 -0.12 18.97 13.03
C GLY A 81 -0.70 18.26 11.79
N GLN A 82 0.02 17.31 11.23
CA GLN A 82 -0.50 16.49 10.12
C GLN A 82 -1.09 15.16 10.65
N PRO A 83 -2.21 14.69 10.11
CA PRO A 83 -2.86 13.46 10.56
C PRO A 83 -2.15 12.22 9.97
N VAL A 84 -0.85 12.07 10.26
CA VAL A 84 -0.03 10.97 9.75
C VAL A 84 -0.17 9.72 10.61
N PHE A 85 -0.13 8.54 9.97
CA PHE A 85 -0.09 7.25 10.67
C PHE A 85 0.75 6.22 9.92
N ASN A 86 1.27 5.23 10.66
CA ASN A 86 2.24 4.25 10.18
C ASN A 86 1.59 2.88 10.01
N ARG A 87 1.77 2.29 8.81
CA ARG A 87 1.37 0.92 8.44
C ARG A 87 2.55 0.17 7.80
N GLY A 88 3.75 0.40 8.33
CA GLY A 88 4.94 -0.35 7.94
C GLY A 88 5.01 -1.72 8.61
N PHE A 89 5.36 -2.76 7.85
CA PHE A 89 5.60 -4.10 8.37
C PHE A 89 6.90 -4.68 7.81
N GLY A 90 7.73 -5.21 8.72
CA GLY A 90 9.14 -5.48 8.45
C GLY A 90 9.38 -6.60 7.46
N GLY A 91 10.33 -6.41 6.54
CA GLY A 91 10.72 -7.43 5.56
C GLY A 91 9.76 -7.58 4.38
N SER A 92 8.65 -6.81 4.35
CA SER A 92 7.67 -6.92 3.28
C SER A 92 8.21 -6.44 1.94
N GLU A 93 7.71 -7.06 0.88
CA GLU A 93 7.86 -6.66 -0.51
C GLU A 93 6.67 -5.82 -0.97
N VAL A 94 6.75 -5.24 -2.17
CA VAL A 94 5.64 -4.48 -2.78
C VAL A 94 4.37 -5.32 -2.89
N ARG A 95 4.50 -6.60 -3.25
CA ARG A 95 3.38 -7.54 -3.40
C ARG A 95 2.62 -7.78 -2.11
N ASP A 96 3.30 -7.77 -0.98
CA ASP A 96 2.69 -7.94 0.33
C ASP A 96 1.82 -6.74 0.68
N SER A 97 2.31 -5.53 0.43
CA SER A 97 1.52 -4.30 0.59
C SER A 97 0.28 -4.30 -0.31
N THR A 98 0.41 -4.81 -1.55
CA THR A 98 -0.71 -4.96 -2.48
C THR A 98 -1.75 -5.95 -1.95
N TRP A 99 -1.32 -7.08 -1.40
CA TRP A 99 -2.20 -8.09 -0.81
C TRP A 99 -2.99 -7.55 0.37
N TYR A 100 -2.29 -6.88 1.30
CA TYR A 100 -2.90 -6.38 2.53
C TYR A 100 -3.60 -5.01 2.38
N ALA A 101 -3.53 -4.33 1.22
CA ALA A 101 -4.12 -3.01 1.01
C ALA A 101 -5.62 -2.95 1.38
N GLY A 102 -6.37 -4.03 1.14
CA GLY A 102 -7.77 -4.12 1.55
C GLY A 102 -8.01 -4.11 3.06
N GLN A 103 -6.99 -4.44 3.84
CA GLN A 103 -7.05 -4.53 5.29
C GLN A 103 -6.43 -3.31 5.98
N ILE A 104 -5.34 -2.78 5.42
CA ILE A 104 -4.55 -1.74 6.08
C ILE A 104 -4.49 -0.39 5.34
N VAL A 105 -5.16 -0.23 4.19
CA VAL A 105 -5.29 1.05 3.46
C VAL A 105 -6.76 1.42 3.27
N VAL A 106 -7.53 0.52 2.65
CA VAL A 106 -8.92 0.81 2.24
C VAL A 106 -9.83 1.24 3.39
N PRO A 107 -9.77 0.63 4.60
CA PRO A 107 -10.66 1.02 5.70
C PRO A 107 -10.48 2.46 6.18
N TYR A 108 -9.27 3.02 6.04
CA TYR A 108 -8.96 4.38 6.50
C TYR A 108 -9.28 5.45 5.46
N ALA A 109 -9.43 5.06 4.19
CA ALA A 109 -9.67 5.97 3.05
C ALA A 109 -8.74 7.21 3.11
N PRO A 110 -7.41 7.03 3.18
CA PRO A 110 -6.47 8.13 3.33
C PRO A 110 -6.58 9.09 2.14
N CYS A 111 -6.39 10.40 2.39
CA CYS A 111 -6.28 11.37 1.31
C CYS A 111 -4.99 11.16 0.51
N LYS A 112 -3.94 10.69 1.19
CA LYS A 112 -2.64 10.43 0.60
C LYS A 112 -1.97 9.23 1.24
N VAL A 113 -1.33 8.41 0.41
CA VAL A 113 -0.49 7.28 0.80
C VAL A 113 0.95 7.57 0.40
N PHE A 114 1.87 7.58 1.35
CA PHE A 114 3.31 7.51 1.09
C PHE A 114 3.72 6.04 1.14
N PHE A 115 4.23 5.54 0.02
CA PHE A 115 4.55 4.12 -0.14
C PHE A 115 6.05 3.89 -0.33
N TYR A 116 6.63 3.04 0.53
CA TYR A 116 8.03 2.62 0.44
C TYR A 116 8.18 1.10 0.53
N ALA A 117 8.60 0.47 -0.54
CA ALA A 117 9.04 -0.92 -0.65
C ALA A 117 9.89 -1.07 -1.93
N GLY A 118 10.49 -2.24 -2.17
CA GLY A 118 11.23 -2.53 -3.39
C GLY A 118 12.68 -2.96 -3.13
N ASP A 119 13.30 -2.53 -2.03
CA ASP A 119 14.66 -2.94 -1.69
C ASP A 119 14.73 -4.41 -1.23
N ASN A 120 13.68 -4.93 -0.56
CA ASN A 120 13.57 -6.34 -0.23
C ASN A 120 13.30 -7.18 -1.49
N ASP A 121 12.46 -6.68 -2.37
CA ASP A 121 12.13 -7.29 -3.66
C ASP A 121 13.38 -7.54 -4.51
N LEU A 122 14.22 -6.50 -4.69
CA LEU A 122 15.48 -6.63 -5.41
C LEU A 122 16.45 -7.60 -4.71
N ASN A 123 16.50 -7.56 -3.38
CA ASN A 123 17.35 -8.45 -2.59
C ASN A 123 16.89 -9.92 -2.63
N SER A 124 15.60 -10.16 -2.84
CA SER A 124 15.04 -11.52 -3.06
C SER A 124 15.18 -12.01 -4.50
N GLY A 125 15.79 -11.20 -5.39
CA GLY A 125 16.08 -11.59 -6.77
C GLY A 125 15.02 -11.13 -7.79
N ARG A 126 14.07 -10.29 -7.42
CA ARG A 126 13.15 -9.68 -8.40
C ARG A 126 13.90 -8.68 -9.28
N SER A 127 13.60 -8.65 -10.57
CA SER A 127 14.17 -7.66 -11.49
C SER A 127 13.58 -6.27 -11.28
N ALA A 128 14.29 -5.24 -11.71
CA ALA A 128 13.81 -3.85 -11.71
C ALA A 128 12.46 -3.69 -12.41
N THR A 129 12.25 -4.40 -13.52
CA THR A 129 10.98 -4.43 -14.25
C THR A 129 9.85 -5.05 -13.43
N GLN A 130 10.09 -6.16 -12.74
CA GLN A 130 9.10 -6.79 -11.87
C GLN A 130 8.72 -5.87 -10.70
N VAL A 131 9.70 -5.22 -10.07
CA VAL A 131 9.42 -4.27 -8.98
C VAL A 131 8.59 -3.09 -9.49
N ARG A 132 8.88 -2.55 -10.68
CA ARG A 132 8.08 -1.52 -11.31
C ARG A 132 6.63 -1.98 -11.53
N ASP A 133 6.43 -3.20 -12.05
CA ASP A 133 5.09 -3.76 -12.31
C ASP A 133 4.31 -3.98 -11.00
N ASP A 134 4.98 -4.44 -9.95
CA ASP A 134 4.39 -4.61 -8.64
C ASP A 134 3.97 -3.26 -8.01
N VAL A 135 4.77 -2.19 -8.16
CA VAL A 135 4.40 -0.84 -7.70
C VAL A 135 3.18 -0.32 -8.46
N VAL A 136 3.11 -0.53 -9.78
CA VAL A 136 1.93 -0.18 -10.59
C VAL A 136 0.71 -0.97 -10.10
N ALA A 137 0.86 -2.26 -9.81
CA ALA A 137 -0.23 -3.09 -9.28
C ALA A 137 -0.72 -2.61 -7.90
N PHE A 138 0.18 -2.16 -7.02
CA PHE A 138 -0.20 -1.54 -5.75
C PHE A 138 -1.04 -0.28 -5.96
N VAL A 139 -0.61 0.62 -6.84
CA VAL A 139 -1.37 1.84 -7.16
C VAL A 139 -2.76 1.49 -7.70
N GLN A 140 -2.84 0.56 -8.65
CA GLN A 140 -4.11 0.10 -9.21
C GLN A 140 -5.00 -0.55 -8.15
N ARG A 141 -4.41 -1.28 -7.22
CA ARG A 141 -5.13 -1.89 -6.08
C ARG A 141 -5.75 -0.83 -5.17
N VAL A 142 -5.02 0.23 -4.87
CA VAL A 142 -5.52 1.36 -4.07
C VAL A 142 -6.60 2.12 -4.85
N HIS A 143 -6.35 2.49 -6.09
CA HIS A 143 -7.27 3.29 -6.90
C HIS A 143 -8.56 2.57 -7.29
N ARG A 144 -8.57 1.24 -7.33
CA ARG A 144 -9.80 0.46 -7.52
C ARG A 144 -10.86 0.77 -6.46
N ASP A 145 -10.45 0.90 -5.22
CA ASP A 145 -11.35 1.09 -4.08
C ASP A 145 -11.37 2.57 -3.61
N LEU A 146 -10.29 3.32 -3.87
CA LEU A 146 -10.07 4.70 -3.46
C LEU A 146 -9.54 5.56 -4.63
N PRO A 147 -10.35 5.86 -5.64
CA PRO A 147 -9.88 6.46 -6.90
C PRO A 147 -9.29 7.88 -6.75
N THR A 148 -9.63 8.59 -5.67
CA THR A 148 -9.14 9.96 -5.40
C THR A 148 -7.92 10.01 -4.49
N THR A 149 -7.57 8.91 -3.82
CA THR A 149 -6.40 8.84 -2.95
C THR A 149 -5.12 9.05 -3.77
N ARG A 150 -4.29 10.01 -3.35
CA ARG A 150 -2.98 10.20 -3.97
C ARG A 150 -1.98 9.17 -3.44
N VAL A 151 -1.28 8.48 -4.34
CA VAL A 151 -0.18 7.57 -3.98
C VAL A 151 1.15 8.22 -4.36
N GLU A 152 1.96 8.55 -3.36
CA GLU A 152 3.32 9.09 -3.52
C GLU A 152 4.32 7.97 -3.20
N TYR A 153 5.04 7.49 -4.22
CA TYR A 153 6.07 6.48 -4.03
C TYR A 153 7.39 7.13 -3.63
N LEU A 154 8.03 6.59 -2.60
CA LEU A 154 9.38 6.99 -2.20
C LEU A 154 10.37 6.12 -2.95
N SER A 155 11.34 6.74 -3.63
CA SER A 155 12.37 5.98 -4.36
C SER A 155 13.01 4.92 -3.44
N ILE A 156 13.39 3.79 -3.98
CA ILE A 156 14.16 2.79 -3.25
C ILE A 156 15.45 3.45 -2.78
N LYS A 157 15.70 3.46 -1.47
CA LYS A 157 16.87 4.08 -0.88
C LYS A 157 18.16 3.31 -1.22
N PRO A 158 19.30 3.97 -1.28
CA PRO A 158 20.59 3.29 -1.24
C PRO A 158 20.86 2.83 0.20
N SER A 159 21.57 1.72 0.38
CA SER A 159 22.06 1.33 1.69
C SER A 159 23.42 0.61 1.58
N PRO A 160 24.35 0.79 2.52
CA PRO A 160 25.66 0.17 2.43
C PRO A 160 25.59 -1.37 2.36
N SER A 161 24.72 -2.02 3.14
CA SER A 161 24.54 -3.48 3.12
C SER A 161 24.03 -4.03 1.78
N ARG A 162 23.43 -3.18 0.95
CA ARG A 162 22.91 -3.52 -0.37
C ARG A 162 23.60 -2.74 -1.50
N ALA A 163 24.83 -2.27 -1.28
CA ALA A 163 25.59 -1.52 -2.28
C ALA A 163 25.75 -2.27 -3.62
N HIS A 164 25.82 -3.60 -3.57
CA HIS A 164 25.86 -4.46 -4.76
C HIS A 164 24.58 -4.38 -5.62
N LEU A 165 23.45 -3.90 -5.08
CA LEU A 165 22.18 -3.72 -5.79
C LEU A 165 22.00 -2.31 -6.36
N LEU A 166 22.93 -1.37 -6.16
CA LEU A 166 22.77 0.02 -6.62
C LEU A 166 22.41 0.14 -8.11
N PRO A 167 22.99 -0.64 -9.04
CA PRO A 167 22.57 -0.58 -10.45
C PRO A 167 21.10 -0.96 -10.63
N ALA A 168 20.64 -2.03 -9.99
CA ALA A 168 19.25 -2.48 -10.08
C ALA A 168 18.28 -1.51 -9.37
N ILE A 169 18.71 -0.89 -8.26
CA ILE A 169 17.93 0.16 -7.56
C ILE A 169 17.74 1.38 -8.48
N ASN A 170 18.79 1.84 -9.14
CA ASN A 170 18.73 2.98 -10.05
C ASN A 170 17.82 2.70 -11.25
N GLU A 171 17.93 1.49 -11.84
CA GLU A 171 17.05 1.05 -12.91
C GLU A 171 15.59 1.00 -12.44
N ALA A 172 15.31 0.36 -11.30
CA ALA A 172 13.96 0.27 -10.75
C ALA A 172 13.36 1.66 -10.47
N ASN A 173 14.12 2.55 -9.82
CA ASN A 173 13.68 3.91 -9.53
C ASN A 173 13.34 4.69 -10.81
N SER A 174 14.14 4.55 -11.88
CA SER A 174 13.89 5.18 -13.17
C SER A 174 12.63 4.64 -13.83
N LEU A 175 12.45 3.32 -13.86
CA LEU A 175 11.28 2.65 -14.43
C LEU A 175 10.00 2.99 -13.66
N ILE A 176 10.04 2.98 -12.33
CA ILE A 176 8.90 3.32 -11.47
C ILE A 176 8.50 4.78 -11.70
N LYS A 177 9.44 5.71 -11.67
CA LYS A 177 9.19 7.15 -11.92
C LYS A 177 8.49 7.36 -13.26
N ALA A 178 8.99 6.72 -14.32
CA ALA A 178 8.42 6.82 -15.66
C ALA A 178 7.02 6.19 -15.77
N ALA A 179 6.76 5.10 -15.05
CA ALA A 179 5.46 4.45 -15.03
C ALA A 179 4.42 5.28 -14.25
N LEU A 180 4.78 5.78 -13.08
CA LEU A 180 3.88 6.58 -12.24
C LEU A 180 3.51 7.91 -12.90
N ALA A 181 4.42 8.54 -13.66
CA ALA A 181 4.11 9.76 -14.40
C ALA A 181 2.96 9.61 -15.42
N LYS A 182 2.56 8.38 -15.75
CA LYS A 182 1.46 8.08 -16.68
C LYS A 182 0.14 7.73 -15.97
N LEU A 183 0.15 7.66 -14.65
CA LEU A 183 -1.02 7.29 -13.85
C LEU A 183 -1.58 8.53 -13.13
N PRO A 184 -2.91 8.67 -13.04
CA PRO A 184 -3.52 9.76 -12.29
C PRO A 184 -3.24 9.61 -10.79
N ASN A 185 -3.28 10.72 -10.06
CA ASN A 185 -3.16 10.75 -8.60
C ASN A 185 -1.94 10.00 -8.06
N THR A 186 -0.82 10.05 -8.78
CA THR A 186 0.46 9.46 -8.35
C THR A 186 1.56 10.50 -8.28
N GLY A 187 2.60 10.17 -7.55
CA GLY A 187 3.83 10.94 -7.46
C GLY A 187 5.04 10.05 -7.17
N PHE A 188 6.19 10.64 -7.34
CA PHE A 188 7.48 10.04 -7.03
C PHE A 188 8.34 11.04 -6.27
N THR A 189 8.85 10.66 -5.11
CA THR A 189 9.79 11.47 -4.33
C THR A 189 11.15 10.79 -4.30
N ASP A 190 12.15 11.52 -4.76
CA ASP A 190 13.53 11.08 -4.68
C ASP A 190 14.05 11.25 -3.25
N ILE A 191 14.20 10.12 -2.57
CA ILE A 191 14.92 10.03 -1.27
C ILE A 191 16.26 9.30 -1.45
N TYR A 192 16.55 8.81 -2.64
CA TYR A 192 17.79 8.10 -2.97
C TYR A 192 18.98 9.05 -3.05
N THR A 193 18.89 10.06 -3.92
CA THR A 193 20.00 10.98 -4.20
C THR A 193 20.51 11.69 -2.93
N PRO A 194 19.67 12.24 -2.05
CA PRO A 194 20.15 12.92 -0.85
C PRO A 194 20.74 12.00 0.23
N MET A 195 20.70 10.68 0.05
CA MET A 195 21.32 9.70 0.95
C MET A 195 22.70 9.22 0.46
N LEU A 196 23.19 9.76 -0.65
CA LEU A 196 24.53 9.46 -1.16
C LEU A 196 25.55 10.42 -0.55
N GLY A 197 26.76 9.89 -0.28
CA GLY A 197 27.94 10.68 0.03
C GLY A 197 28.52 11.37 -1.21
N ALA A 198 29.55 12.17 -1.02
CA ALA A 198 30.25 12.89 -2.10
C ALA A 198 30.92 11.95 -3.12
N ASP A 199 31.17 10.72 -2.72
CA ASP A 199 31.73 9.63 -3.54
C ASP A 199 30.67 8.88 -4.37
N GLY A 200 29.39 9.28 -4.24
CA GLY A 200 28.26 8.62 -4.90
C GLY A 200 27.87 7.27 -4.27
N GLN A 201 28.45 6.92 -3.13
CA GLN A 201 28.08 5.73 -2.37
C GLN A 201 27.09 6.05 -1.26
N PRO A 202 26.32 5.07 -0.72
CA PRO A 202 25.44 5.30 0.41
C PRO A 202 26.23 5.86 1.61
N ASP A 203 25.79 7.01 2.17
CA ASP A 203 26.44 7.58 3.34
C ASP A 203 26.17 6.72 4.57
N ALA A 204 27.17 5.97 5.03
CA ALA A 204 27.06 5.03 6.16
C ALA A 204 26.57 5.70 7.46
N LYS A 205 26.78 7.00 7.66
CA LYS A 205 26.34 7.75 8.84
C LYS A 205 24.82 7.85 8.97
N LEU A 206 24.11 7.60 7.88
CA LEU A 206 22.64 7.63 7.84
C LEU A 206 22.01 6.30 8.27
N PHE A 207 22.84 5.27 8.52
CA PHE A 207 22.37 3.92 8.80
C PHE A 207 22.83 3.42 10.17
N ARG A 208 22.02 2.52 10.74
CA ARG A 208 22.35 1.79 11.97
C ARG A 208 23.51 0.81 11.71
N GLU A 209 23.94 0.08 12.73
CA GLU A 209 25.03 -0.90 12.63
C GLU A 209 24.80 -1.98 11.56
N ASP A 210 23.55 -2.30 11.27
CA ASP A 210 23.17 -3.25 10.22
C ASP A 210 23.37 -2.72 8.79
N MET A 211 23.75 -1.45 8.65
CA MET A 211 23.99 -0.77 7.37
C MET A 211 22.79 -0.83 6.40
N LEU A 212 21.59 -1.03 6.94
CA LEU A 212 20.32 -1.13 6.20
C LEU A 212 19.25 -0.18 6.73
N HIS A 213 19.01 -0.22 8.04
CA HIS A 213 17.98 0.59 8.68
C HIS A 213 18.53 1.96 9.08
N MET A 214 17.72 2.99 8.95
CA MET A 214 18.14 4.37 9.11
C MET A 214 18.30 4.76 10.58
N THR A 215 19.27 5.64 10.81
CA THR A 215 19.38 6.44 12.04
C THR A 215 18.40 7.62 12.01
N PRO A 216 18.23 8.38 13.11
CA PRO A 216 17.48 9.63 13.08
C PRO A 216 17.99 10.62 12.00
N ALA A 217 19.29 10.63 11.70
CA ALA A 217 19.85 11.46 10.62
C ALA A 217 19.35 11.02 9.23
N GLY A 218 19.21 9.72 9.00
CA GLY A 218 18.61 9.19 7.77
C GLY A 218 17.14 9.59 7.63
N TYR A 219 16.35 9.45 8.69
CA TYR A 219 14.95 9.90 8.67
C TYR A 219 14.81 11.42 8.50
N ALA A 220 15.73 12.23 9.04
CA ALA A 220 15.72 13.68 8.82
C ALA A 220 15.88 14.06 7.33
N ILE A 221 16.56 13.24 6.52
CA ILE A 221 16.61 13.42 5.05
C ILE A 221 15.23 13.18 4.46
N TRP A 222 14.57 12.08 4.83
CA TRP A 222 13.23 11.76 4.35
C TRP A 222 12.23 12.84 4.76
N THR A 223 12.26 13.28 6.02
CA THR A 223 11.42 14.37 6.54
C THR A 223 11.54 15.62 5.67
N ARG A 224 12.77 16.07 5.37
CA ARG A 224 12.98 17.26 4.52
C ARG A 224 12.44 17.07 3.10
N ALA A 225 12.64 15.90 2.51
CA ALA A 225 12.17 15.61 1.15
C ALA A 225 10.63 15.55 1.07
N LEU A 226 9.97 15.11 2.13
CA LEU A 226 8.54 14.87 2.17
C LEU A 226 7.74 16.06 2.72
N ALA A 227 8.33 16.92 3.56
CA ALA A 227 7.64 18.01 4.23
C ALA A 227 6.74 18.87 3.30
N PRO A 228 7.15 19.23 2.06
CA PRO A 228 6.28 19.99 1.16
C PRO A 228 5.06 19.23 0.66
N LYS A 229 5.04 17.90 0.82
CA LYS A 229 4.04 16.98 0.26
C LYS A 229 3.12 16.36 1.31
N VAL A 230 3.49 16.43 2.59
CA VAL A 230 2.70 15.86 3.70
C VAL A 230 1.55 16.80 4.05
N ASN A 231 0.54 16.78 3.19
CA ASN A 231 -0.74 17.49 3.30
C ASN A 231 -1.77 16.79 2.40
N CYS A 232 -3.05 17.09 2.60
CA CYS A 232 -4.15 16.54 1.81
C CYS A 232 -4.56 17.41 0.59
N ASN A 233 -3.82 18.48 0.33
CA ASN A 233 -4.11 19.42 -0.77
C ASN A 233 -3.47 18.95 -2.09
#